data_eaaa767718b1fd6cc96e6afaf8fc90a5
#
_entry.id   eaaa767718b1fd6cc96e6afaf8fc90a5
#
_cell.length_a   1.000
_cell.length_b   1.000
_cell.length_c   1.000
_cell.angle_alpha   90.00
_cell.angle_beta   90.00
_cell.angle_gamma   90.00
#
_symmetry.space_group_name_H-M   'P 1'
#
loop_
_entity.id
_entity.type
_entity.pdbx_description
1 polymer ?
#
loop_
_entity_poly.entity_id
_entity_poly.type
_entity_poly.pdbx_seq_one_letter_code
_entity_poly.pdbx_strand_id
1 'polypeptide(L)'
;VEDRIDYLRELGVTYLHLMPLLTPRPGDSDGGYAVADYRTVRPDLGTMEDLEHLAGELRAEGISLVVDLVLNHVAAEHEWAVRARAGEQRYRDYFLIFPDRTEPDAYERTLPEVFPDFAPGNFTWDDGVGGWVWTTFNSFQWDLNWRNPHVMAEFAGIVLNLANRGVEVLRLDAIAFTIKR
;
A
#
# COMPACT_ATOMS: atom_id res chain seq x y z
N VAL A 1 11.43 19.05 -3.82
CA VAL A 1 10.29 19.50 -4.65
C VAL A 1 10.08 20.99 -4.50
N GLU A 2 10.01 21.52 -3.29
CA GLU A 2 9.76 22.95 -3.00
C GLU A 2 10.65 23.89 -3.84
N ASP A 3 11.95 23.64 -3.92
CA ASP A 3 12.91 24.42 -4.71
C ASP A 3 12.60 24.44 -6.23
N ARG A 4 11.60 23.72 -6.69
CA ARG A 4 11.21 23.57 -8.09
C ARG A 4 9.77 23.97 -8.38
N ILE A 5 9.05 24.53 -7.44
CA ILE A 5 7.63 24.90 -7.61
C ILE A 5 7.50 25.96 -8.70
N ASP A 6 8.36 26.99 -8.73
CA ASP A 6 8.36 28.00 -9.78
C ASP A 6 8.56 27.39 -11.18
N TYR A 7 9.47 26.43 -11.31
CA TYR A 7 9.70 25.71 -12.57
C TYR A 7 8.45 24.93 -13.00
N LEU A 8 7.80 24.22 -12.06
CA LEU A 8 6.57 23.47 -12.34
C LEU A 8 5.44 24.38 -12.78
N ARG A 9 5.31 25.54 -12.14
CA ARG A 9 4.33 26.57 -12.51
C ARG A 9 4.60 27.14 -13.93
N GLU A 10 5.84 27.49 -14.23
CA GLU A 10 6.23 27.98 -15.57
C GLU A 10 5.99 26.93 -16.66
N LEU A 11 6.14 25.65 -16.34
CA LEU A 11 5.84 24.53 -17.22
C LEU A 11 4.34 24.31 -17.43
N GLY A 12 3.49 24.94 -16.61
CA GLY A 12 2.02 24.81 -16.67
C GLY A 12 1.49 23.55 -16.02
N VAL A 13 2.24 22.96 -15.05
CA VAL A 13 1.80 21.79 -14.31
C VAL A 13 0.66 22.17 -13.37
N THR A 14 -0.44 21.41 -13.39
CA THR A 14 -1.60 21.57 -12.51
C THR A 14 -1.79 20.41 -11.53
N TYR A 15 -1.13 19.25 -11.79
CA TYR A 15 -1.11 18.09 -10.90
C TYR A 15 0.32 17.57 -10.78
N LEU A 16 0.79 17.42 -9.56
CA LEU A 16 2.09 16.80 -9.28
C LEU A 16 1.87 15.44 -8.61
N HIS A 17 2.21 14.38 -9.31
CA HIS A 17 2.15 13.02 -8.75
C HIS A 17 3.51 12.63 -8.18
N LEU A 18 3.53 12.34 -6.89
CA LEU A 18 4.69 11.77 -6.20
C LEU A 18 4.54 10.25 -6.13
N MET A 19 5.61 9.54 -6.54
CA MET A 19 5.73 8.08 -6.37
C MET A 19 5.60 7.70 -4.89
N PRO A 20 5.44 6.40 -4.52
CA PRO A 20 5.17 6.01 -3.14
C PRO A 20 6.11 6.68 -2.14
N LEU A 21 5.53 7.50 -1.25
CA LEU A 21 6.27 8.30 -0.27
C LEU A 21 5.99 7.88 1.18
N LEU A 22 4.97 7.03 1.40
CA LEU A 22 4.68 6.51 2.73
C LEU A 22 5.73 5.47 3.14
N THR A 23 5.87 5.23 4.44
CA THR A 23 6.95 4.38 4.96
C THR A 23 6.85 2.95 4.44
N PRO A 24 7.80 2.50 3.60
CA PRO A 24 7.84 1.15 3.10
C PRO A 24 8.53 0.22 4.09
N ARG A 25 8.50 -1.09 3.81
CA ARG A 25 9.36 -2.04 4.50
C ARG A 25 10.85 -1.74 4.27
N PRO A 26 11.74 -2.16 5.21
CA PRO A 26 13.18 -2.02 5.01
C PRO A 26 13.68 -2.95 3.91
N GLY A 27 14.75 -2.55 3.22
CA GLY A 27 15.37 -3.31 2.13
C GLY A 27 14.57 -3.25 0.84
N ASP A 28 14.38 -4.39 0.18
CA ASP A 28 13.58 -4.47 -1.04
C ASP A 28 12.11 -4.19 -0.72
N SER A 29 11.60 -3.10 -1.23
CA SER A 29 10.26 -2.59 -0.94
C SER A 29 9.38 -2.45 -2.20
N ASP A 30 9.83 -3.03 -3.32
CA ASP A 30 9.14 -2.85 -4.60
C ASP A 30 8.93 -1.35 -4.94
N GLY A 31 10.01 -0.56 -4.86
CA GLY A 31 9.93 0.88 -5.14
C GLY A 31 9.10 1.70 -4.14
N GLY A 32 8.78 1.14 -2.97
CA GLY A 32 7.93 1.77 -1.96
C GLY A 32 6.49 1.25 -1.94
N TYR A 33 6.12 0.36 -2.87
CA TYR A 33 4.76 -0.21 -2.91
C TYR A 33 4.49 -1.26 -1.82
N ALA A 34 5.52 -1.80 -1.16
CA ALA A 34 5.36 -2.61 0.05
C ALA A 34 5.28 -1.70 1.28
N VAL A 35 4.10 -1.14 1.55
CA VAL A 35 3.89 -0.15 2.63
C VAL A 35 3.87 -0.84 3.99
N ALA A 36 4.74 -0.39 4.90
CA ALA A 36 4.78 -0.84 6.29
C ALA A 36 4.01 0.09 7.24
N ASP A 37 3.87 1.38 6.89
CA ASP A 37 3.07 2.33 7.66
C ASP A 37 2.49 3.42 6.76
N TYR A 38 1.14 3.53 6.75
CA TYR A 38 0.41 4.56 6.00
C TYR A 38 0.33 5.92 6.71
N ARG A 39 0.81 6.01 7.95
CA ARG A 39 0.68 7.21 8.79
C ARG A 39 1.96 8.04 8.86
N THR A 40 3.02 7.54 8.25
CA THR A 40 4.32 8.21 8.23
C THR A 40 4.88 8.27 6.81
N VAL A 41 5.63 9.33 6.52
CA VAL A 41 6.43 9.46 5.30
C VAL A 41 7.76 8.73 5.52
N ARG A 42 8.31 8.13 4.46
CA ARG A 42 9.65 7.50 4.55
C ARG A 42 10.68 8.54 5.02
N PRO A 43 11.52 8.14 6.01
CA PRO A 43 12.38 9.10 6.72
C PRO A 43 13.42 9.85 5.85
N ASP A 44 13.78 9.27 4.71
CA ASP A 44 14.72 9.91 3.76
C ASP A 44 14.08 11.01 2.92
N LEU A 45 12.74 11.09 2.91
CA LEU A 45 11.99 12.12 2.18
C LEU A 45 11.50 13.26 3.10
N GLY A 46 11.31 12.98 4.40
CA GLY A 46 10.80 13.95 5.36
C GLY A 46 9.76 13.37 6.31
N THR A 47 8.87 14.24 6.80
CA THR A 47 7.83 13.94 7.76
C THR A 47 6.42 14.15 7.17
N MET A 48 5.38 13.81 7.92
CA MET A 48 3.99 14.12 7.52
C MET A 48 3.72 15.63 7.56
N GLU A 49 4.42 16.37 8.42
CA GLU A 49 4.36 17.82 8.51
C GLU A 49 5.01 18.50 7.28
N ASP A 50 6.13 17.93 6.78
CA ASP A 50 6.75 18.38 5.53
C ASP A 50 5.83 18.12 4.32
N LEU A 51 5.13 16.98 4.30
CA LEU A 51 4.14 16.67 3.25
C LEU A 51 2.98 17.68 3.28
N GLU A 52 2.47 18.01 4.45
CA GLU A 52 1.39 18.98 4.65
C GLU A 52 1.83 20.39 4.20
N HIS A 53 3.07 20.78 4.54
CA HIS A 53 3.65 22.06 4.11
C HIS A 53 3.76 22.10 2.59
N LEU A 54 4.36 21.06 1.97
CA LEU A 54 4.49 20.96 0.52
C LEU A 54 3.13 21.02 -0.19
N ALA A 55 2.11 20.34 0.35
CA ALA A 55 0.76 20.38 -0.19
C ALA A 55 0.16 21.81 -0.16
N GLY A 56 0.44 22.56 0.91
CA GLY A 56 0.04 23.96 1.04
C GLY A 56 0.72 24.86 0.00
N GLU A 57 2.03 24.74 -0.16
CA GLU A 57 2.81 25.51 -1.12
C GLU A 57 2.38 25.21 -2.57
N LEU A 58 2.20 23.94 -2.92
CA LEU A 58 1.72 23.55 -4.25
C LEU A 58 0.33 24.13 -4.54
N ARG A 59 -0.59 24.04 -3.57
CA ARG A 59 -1.95 24.57 -3.70
C ARG A 59 -1.96 26.08 -3.89
N ALA A 60 -1.09 26.84 -3.20
CA ALA A 60 -0.96 28.28 -3.36
C ALA A 60 -0.59 28.68 -4.78
N GLU A 61 0.14 27.81 -5.49
CA GLU A 61 0.54 27.99 -6.90
C GLU A 61 -0.41 27.29 -7.90
N GLY A 62 -1.57 26.79 -7.44
CA GLY A 62 -2.57 26.15 -8.29
C GLY A 62 -2.20 24.73 -8.75
N ILE A 63 -1.31 24.05 -8.04
CA ILE A 63 -0.86 22.68 -8.32
C ILE A 63 -1.44 21.72 -7.28
N SER A 64 -2.23 20.75 -7.71
CA SER A 64 -2.79 19.71 -6.83
C SER A 64 -1.78 18.60 -6.60
N LEU A 65 -1.62 18.20 -5.33
CA LEU A 65 -0.77 17.07 -4.95
C LEU A 65 -1.50 15.74 -5.15
N VAL A 66 -0.86 14.83 -5.89
CA VAL A 66 -1.30 13.44 -6.11
C VAL A 66 -0.35 12.49 -5.41
N VAL A 67 -0.89 11.55 -4.62
CA VAL A 67 -0.12 10.55 -3.87
C VAL A 67 -0.61 9.15 -4.19
N ASP A 68 0.31 8.20 -4.30
CA ASP A 68 -0.03 6.77 -4.40
C ASP A 68 -0.66 6.25 -3.09
N LEU A 69 -1.74 5.52 -3.22
CA LEU A 69 -2.34 4.74 -2.14
C LEU A 69 -2.45 3.27 -2.56
N VAL A 70 -1.63 2.42 -1.95
CA VAL A 70 -1.64 0.99 -2.20
C VAL A 70 -2.82 0.36 -1.46
N LEU A 71 -3.81 -0.18 -2.20
CA LEU A 71 -5.02 -0.73 -1.62
C LEU A 71 -5.03 -2.25 -1.53
N ASN A 72 -4.32 -2.93 -2.45
CA ASN A 72 -4.41 -4.38 -2.54
C ASN A 72 -3.71 -5.11 -1.41
N HIS A 73 -2.57 -4.59 -0.94
CA HIS A 73 -1.68 -5.29 -0.01
C HIS A 73 -0.98 -4.33 0.94
N VAL A 74 -0.39 -4.90 1.96
CA VAL A 74 0.57 -4.24 2.86
C VAL A 74 1.86 -5.04 2.91
N ALA A 75 2.94 -4.44 3.41
CA ALA A 75 4.16 -5.17 3.67
C ALA A 75 3.96 -6.22 4.78
N ALA A 76 4.71 -7.32 4.70
CA ALA A 76 4.73 -8.35 5.75
C ALA A 76 5.21 -7.81 7.12
N GLU A 77 5.85 -6.64 7.15
CA GLU A 77 6.28 -5.89 8.34
C GLU A 77 5.24 -4.88 8.84
N HIS A 78 4.12 -4.68 8.12
CA HIS A 78 3.04 -3.79 8.57
C HIS A 78 2.46 -4.26 9.91
N GLU A 79 2.07 -3.33 10.77
CA GLU A 79 1.51 -3.64 12.10
C GLU A 79 0.41 -4.71 12.03
N TRP A 80 -0.46 -4.67 11.02
CA TRP A 80 -1.54 -5.65 10.87
C TRP A 80 -1.01 -7.07 10.63
N ALA A 81 0.03 -7.23 9.82
CA ALA A 81 0.66 -8.53 9.57
C ALA A 81 1.42 -9.03 10.82
N VAL A 82 2.11 -8.14 11.53
CA VAL A 82 2.79 -8.46 12.79
C VAL A 82 1.79 -8.95 13.83
N ARG A 83 0.65 -8.28 13.99
CA ARG A 83 -0.41 -8.67 14.94
C ARG A 83 -1.14 -9.96 14.52
N ALA A 84 -1.28 -10.20 13.20
CA ALA A 84 -1.79 -11.47 12.69
C ALA A 84 -0.88 -12.64 13.06
N ARG A 85 0.45 -12.47 12.95
CA ARG A 85 1.46 -13.45 13.41
C ARG A 85 1.42 -13.65 14.91
N ALA A 86 1.11 -12.63 15.69
CA ALA A 86 0.93 -12.73 17.14
C ALA A 86 -0.37 -13.47 17.55
N GLY A 87 -1.17 -13.92 16.58
CA GLY A 87 -2.38 -14.69 16.81
C GLY A 87 -3.64 -13.86 17.08
N GLU A 88 -3.59 -12.54 16.87
CA GLU A 88 -4.75 -11.67 17.02
C GLU A 88 -5.77 -11.91 15.89
N GLN A 89 -6.89 -12.56 16.21
CA GLN A 89 -7.88 -13.00 15.22
C GLN A 89 -8.39 -11.84 14.35
N ARG A 90 -8.64 -10.67 14.94
CA ARG A 90 -9.07 -9.48 14.20
C ARG A 90 -8.14 -9.18 13.02
N TYR A 91 -6.82 -9.26 13.23
CA TYR A 91 -5.82 -8.92 12.21
C TYR A 91 -5.53 -10.10 11.27
N ARG A 92 -5.71 -11.34 11.73
CA ARG A 92 -5.71 -12.51 10.84
C ARG A 92 -6.81 -12.39 9.79
N ASP A 93 -7.99 -11.89 10.18
CA ASP A 93 -9.14 -11.70 9.30
C ASP A 93 -8.96 -10.54 8.29
N TYR A 94 -7.90 -9.71 8.44
CA TYR A 94 -7.53 -8.69 7.46
C TYR A 94 -6.86 -9.28 6.21
N PHE A 95 -6.41 -10.53 6.28
CA PHE A 95 -5.71 -11.23 5.21
C PHE A 95 -6.48 -12.48 4.78
N LEU A 96 -6.11 -13.02 3.62
CA LEU A 96 -6.59 -14.31 3.15
C LEU A 96 -5.49 -15.35 3.46
N ILE A 97 -5.71 -16.16 4.49
CA ILE A 97 -4.77 -17.15 5.01
C ILE A 97 -5.40 -18.53 4.94
N PHE A 98 -4.72 -19.48 4.34
CA PHE A 98 -5.18 -20.84 4.10
C PHE A 98 -4.30 -21.83 4.86
N PRO A 99 -4.88 -22.87 5.52
CA PRO A 99 -4.10 -23.81 6.33
C PRO A 99 -3.26 -24.77 5.47
N ASP A 100 -3.66 -24.99 4.22
CA ASP A 100 -2.99 -25.90 3.28
C ASP A 100 -3.10 -25.38 1.83
N ARG A 101 -2.61 -26.17 0.86
CA ARG A 101 -2.61 -25.81 -0.55
C ARG A 101 -3.92 -26.10 -1.31
N THR A 102 -4.93 -26.67 -0.66
CA THR A 102 -6.16 -27.10 -1.36
C THR A 102 -6.85 -25.98 -2.10
N GLU A 103 -7.13 -24.86 -1.40
CA GLU A 103 -7.73 -23.67 -2.02
C GLU A 103 -6.70 -22.87 -2.84
N PRO A 104 -5.48 -22.58 -2.34
CA PRO A 104 -4.42 -21.95 -3.15
C PRO A 104 -4.20 -22.61 -4.51
N ASP A 105 -4.06 -23.94 -4.57
CA ASP A 105 -3.87 -24.66 -5.84
C ASP A 105 -5.09 -24.55 -6.77
N ALA A 106 -6.29 -24.45 -6.20
CA ALA A 106 -7.50 -24.26 -7.00
C ALA A 106 -7.53 -22.86 -7.64
N TYR A 107 -7.14 -21.84 -6.88
CA TYR A 107 -7.03 -20.46 -7.39
C TYR A 107 -5.92 -20.33 -8.45
N GLU A 108 -4.74 -20.87 -8.22
CA GLU A 108 -3.60 -20.76 -9.13
C GLU A 108 -3.82 -21.40 -10.51
N ARG A 109 -4.84 -22.25 -10.67
CA ARG A 109 -5.24 -22.77 -12.01
C ARG A 109 -5.76 -21.69 -12.96
N THR A 110 -6.25 -20.59 -12.41
CA THR A 110 -6.93 -19.54 -13.19
C THR A 110 -6.37 -18.14 -12.93
N LEU A 111 -5.59 -17.95 -11.86
CA LEU A 111 -4.97 -16.67 -11.55
C LEU A 111 -3.73 -16.47 -12.46
N PRO A 112 -3.60 -15.28 -13.07
CA PRO A 112 -2.35 -14.92 -13.72
C PRO A 112 -1.28 -14.62 -12.66
N GLU A 113 -0.04 -14.99 -12.94
CA GLU A 113 1.11 -14.49 -12.19
C GLU A 113 1.49 -13.11 -12.70
N VAL A 114 1.68 -12.16 -11.80
CA VAL A 114 2.06 -10.79 -12.18
C VAL A 114 3.54 -10.71 -12.50
N PHE A 115 4.36 -11.40 -11.71
CA PHE A 115 5.82 -11.39 -11.83
C PHE A 115 6.38 -12.84 -11.87
N PRO A 116 6.12 -13.62 -12.93
CA PRO A 116 6.46 -15.05 -12.95
C PRO A 116 7.98 -15.31 -12.85
N ASP A 117 8.82 -14.37 -13.29
CA ASP A 117 10.27 -14.56 -13.34
C ASP A 117 10.96 -14.43 -11.97
N PHE A 118 10.42 -13.61 -11.04
CA PHE A 118 11.07 -13.36 -9.75
C PHE A 118 10.16 -13.50 -8.52
N ALA A 119 8.85 -13.53 -8.72
CA ALA A 119 7.85 -13.77 -7.68
C ALA A 119 6.78 -14.75 -8.20
N PRO A 120 7.14 -16.01 -8.48
CA PRO A 120 6.19 -17.00 -8.99
C PRO A 120 5.17 -17.41 -7.93
N GLY A 121 3.97 -17.72 -8.39
CA GLY A 121 2.83 -18.09 -7.55
C GLY A 121 2.09 -16.89 -6.96
N ASN A 122 0.97 -17.18 -6.30
CA ASN A 122 0.12 -16.16 -5.68
C ASN A 122 -0.05 -16.39 -4.18
N PHE A 123 0.68 -17.33 -3.59
CA PHE A 123 0.57 -17.68 -2.17
C PHE A 123 1.94 -17.99 -1.59
N THR A 124 2.21 -17.41 -0.42
CA THR A 124 3.47 -17.58 0.31
C THR A 124 3.20 -18.21 1.68
N TRP A 125 3.94 -19.27 2.03
CA TRP A 125 3.89 -19.82 3.38
C TRP A 125 4.52 -18.87 4.38
N ASP A 126 3.83 -18.63 5.49
CA ASP A 126 4.36 -17.87 6.62
C ASP A 126 4.24 -18.69 7.92
N ASP A 127 5.40 -18.96 8.52
CA ASP A 127 5.49 -19.77 9.75
C ASP A 127 4.81 -19.08 10.95
N GLY A 128 4.80 -17.75 10.98
CA GLY A 128 4.22 -16.98 12.08
C GLY A 128 2.70 -17.09 12.14
N VAL A 129 2.03 -17.11 10.99
CA VAL A 129 0.58 -17.36 10.93
C VAL A 129 0.26 -18.85 10.78
N GLY A 130 1.25 -19.69 10.45
CA GLY A 130 1.05 -21.13 10.23
C GLY A 130 0.15 -21.42 9.03
N GLY A 131 0.34 -20.71 7.91
CA GLY A 131 -0.53 -20.86 6.76
C GLY A 131 0.00 -20.17 5.49
N TRP A 132 -0.70 -20.43 4.39
CA TRP A 132 -0.45 -19.82 3.08
C TRP A 132 -1.18 -18.49 2.99
N VAL A 133 -0.42 -17.41 2.89
CA VAL A 133 -0.96 -16.05 2.74
C VAL A 133 -1.08 -15.73 1.26
N TRP A 134 -2.17 -15.10 0.85
CA TRP A 134 -2.30 -14.59 -0.51
C TRP A 134 -1.32 -13.44 -0.76
N THR A 135 -0.47 -13.58 -1.80
CA THR A 135 0.58 -12.62 -2.17
C THR A 135 0.60 -12.46 -3.69
N THR A 136 -0.27 -11.62 -4.24
CA THR A 136 -0.42 -11.44 -5.70
C THR A 136 0.86 -10.95 -6.38
N PHE A 137 1.67 -10.14 -5.68
CA PHE A 137 2.87 -9.49 -6.24
C PHE A 137 4.13 -10.14 -5.70
N ASN A 138 4.70 -9.64 -4.62
CA ASN A 138 5.88 -10.22 -4.00
C ASN A 138 5.53 -10.97 -2.71
N SER A 139 6.34 -11.95 -2.32
CA SER A 139 6.13 -12.77 -1.11
C SER A 139 6.02 -11.95 0.18
N PHE A 140 6.57 -10.75 0.19
CA PHE A 140 6.51 -9.81 1.31
C PHE A 140 5.34 -8.79 1.20
N GLN A 141 4.46 -8.92 0.21
CA GLN A 141 3.27 -8.08 0.00
C GLN A 141 2.02 -8.93 0.26
N TRP A 142 1.45 -8.79 1.46
CA TRP A 142 0.30 -9.58 1.91
C TRP A 142 -1.00 -8.94 1.45
N ASP A 143 -1.76 -9.63 0.63
CA ASP A 143 -3.01 -9.16 0.08
C ASP A 143 -4.10 -9.03 1.14
N LEU A 144 -4.83 -7.93 1.08
CA LEU A 144 -5.88 -7.59 2.03
C LEU A 144 -7.22 -8.22 1.66
N ASN A 145 -7.94 -8.64 2.68
CA ASN A 145 -9.30 -9.17 2.57
C ASN A 145 -10.34 -8.04 2.57
N TRP A 146 -10.60 -7.47 1.42
CA TRP A 146 -11.59 -6.39 1.24
C TRP A 146 -13.06 -6.82 1.48
N ARG A 147 -13.34 -8.10 1.71
CA ARG A 147 -14.63 -8.55 2.22
C ARG A 147 -14.81 -8.25 3.71
N ASN A 148 -13.71 -7.99 4.42
CA ASN A 148 -13.74 -7.58 5.82
C ASN A 148 -14.01 -6.07 5.93
N PRO A 149 -15.15 -5.64 6.52
CA PRO A 149 -15.49 -4.21 6.61
C PRO A 149 -14.52 -3.41 7.48
N HIS A 150 -13.78 -4.06 8.37
CA HIS A 150 -12.76 -3.38 9.17
C HIS A 150 -11.58 -2.92 8.32
N VAL A 151 -11.19 -3.64 7.26
CA VAL A 151 -10.18 -3.19 6.31
C VAL A 151 -10.62 -1.90 5.64
N MET A 152 -11.88 -1.83 5.18
CA MET A 152 -12.45 -0.61 4.60
C MET A 152 -12.44 0.56 5.59
N ALA A 153 -12.76 0.32 6.85
CA ALA A 153 -12.77 1.35 7.90
C ALA A 153 -11.36 1.90 8.16
N GLU A 154 -10.33 1.03 8.19
CA GLU A 154 -8.93 1.47 8.34
C GLU A 154 -8.51 2.35 7.16
N PHE A 155 -8.79 1.92 5.92
CA PHE A 155 -8.46 2.72 4.73
C PHE A 155 -9.24 4.03 4.66
N ALA A 156 -10.49 4.07 5.09
CA ALA A 156 -11.23 5.33 5.20
C ALA A 156 -10.51 6.30 6.15
N GLY A 157 -10.00 5.82 7.28
CA GLY A 157 -9.19 6.62 8.20
C GLY A 157 -7.88 7.11 7.58
N ILE A 158 -7.20 6.27 6.80
CA ILE A 158 -5.97 6.63 6.08
C ILE A 158 -6.26 7.73 5.04
N VAL A 159 -7.29 7.55 4.21
CA VAL A 159 -7.70 8.54 3.20
C VAL A 159 -8.04 9.88 3.83
N LEU A 160 -8.83 9.88 4.90
CA LEU A 160 -9.19 11.10 5.61
C LEU A 160 -7.96 11.79 6.24
N ASN A 161 -7.01 11.02 6.77
CA ASN A 161 -5.77 11.58 7.32
C ASN A 161 -4.95 12.28 6.21
N LEU A 162 -4.77 11.66 5.04
CA LEU A 162 -4.07 12.26 3.90
C LEU A 162 -4.80 13.50 3.37
N ALA A 163 -6.13 13.42 3.22
CA ALA A 163 -6.95 14.55 2.77
C ALA A 163 -6.87 15.75 3.73
N ASN A 164 -6.91 15.51 5.04
CA ASN A 164 -6.78 16.57 6.05
C ASN A 164 -5.40 17.23 6.03
N ARG A 165 -4.37 16.56 5.53
CA ARG A 165 -3.01 17.09 5.32
C ARG A 165 -2.79 17.71 3.94
N GLY A 166 -3.87 17.88 3.18
CA GLY A 166 -3.83 18.61 1.92
C GLY A 166 -3.58 17.78 0.67
N VAL A 167 -3.50 16.45 0.76
CA VAL A 167 -3.50 15.58 -0.42
C VAL A 167 -4.86 15.68 -1.10
N GLU A 168 -4.87 16.11 -2.37
CA GLU A 168 -6.12 16.38 -3.10
C GLU A 168 -6.54 15.20 -4.00
N VAL A 169 -5.58 14.42 -4.46
CA VAL A 169 -5.82 13.30 -5.37
C VAL A 169 -5.05 12.07 -4.90
N LEU A 170 -5.70 10.92 -4.94
CA LEU A 170 -5.08 9.63 -4.65
C LEU A 170 -5.05 8.79 -5.92
N ARG A 171 -3.87 8.30 -6.29
CA ARG A 171 -3.74 7.23 -7.29
C ARG A 171 -3.89 5.90 -6.56
N LEU A 172 -4.95 5.18 -6.88
CA LEU A 172 -5.26 3.89 -6.24
C LEU A 172 -4.47 2.78 -6.92
N ASP A 173 -3.36 2.39 -6.30
CA ASP A 173 -2.51 1.32 -6.83
C ASP A 173 -3.14 -0.06 -6.63
N ALA A 174 -2.94 -0.93 -7.63
CA ALA A 174 -3.37 -2.34 -7.64
C ALA A 174 -4.87 -2.55 -7.33
N ILE A 175 -5.73 -1.55 -7.56
CA ILE A 175 -7.16 -1.60 -7.21
C ILE A 175 -7.90 -2.75 -7.89
N ALA A 176 -7.49 -3.16 -9.08
CA ALA A 176 -8.11 -4.26 -9.82
C ALA A 176 -7.95 -5.62 -9.11
N PHE A 177 -6.99 -5.74 -8.21
CA PHE A 177 -6.68 -6.97 -7.47
C PHE A 177 -7.35 -7.04 -6.08
N THR A 178 -8.06 -6.01 -5.65
CA THR A 178 -8.70 -5.97 -4.31
C THR A 178 -9.83 -6.98 -4.16
N ILE A 179 -10.52 -7.33 -5.25
CA ILE A 179 -11.62 -8.31 -5.23
C ILE A 179 -11.07 -9.69 -5.63
N LYS A 180 -11.05 -10.61 -4.66
CA LYS A 180 -10.64 -12.00 -4.86
C LYS A 180 -11.88 -12.87 -5.12
N ARG A 181 -11.92 -13.55 -6.28
CA ARG A 181 -13.03 -14.43 -6.70
C ARG A 181 -12.50 -15.75 -7.25
#